data_a585e8d5c4f2949cbc2f9283cb97294b
#
_entry.id   a585e8d5c4f2949cbc2f9283cb97294b
#
_cell.length_a   1.000
_cell.length_b   1.000
_cell.length_c   1.000
_cell.angle_alpha   90.00
_cell.angle_beta   90.00
_cell.angle_gamma   90.00
#
_symmetry.space_group_name_H-M   'P 1'
#
loop_
_entity.id
_entity.type
_entity.pdbx_description
1 polymer ?
#
loop_
_entity_poly.entity_id
_entity_poly.type
_entity_poly.pdbx_seq_one_letter_code
_entity_poly.pdbx_strand_id
1 'polypeptide(L)' 'SEHFFINKFYLSKIFRETYGTTVNNYLISKRITRAKQLLRFTDMTVDEVGAAVGMGDANYFSRMFRKVEGISPREYRKQW' A
#
# COMPACT_ATOMS: atom_id res chain seq x y z
N SER A 1 15.70 13.08 -12.32
CA SER A 1 16.24 13.03 -12.04
C SER A 1 16.90 12.80 -12.06
N GLU A 2 17.26 13.10 -12.24
CA GLU A 2 18.02 12.92 -12.26
C GLU A 2 18.79 12.74 -11.79
N HIS A 3 19.05 13.08 -11.73
CA HIS A 3 20.04 12.91 -11.24
C HIS A 3 20.21 12.25 -10.34
N PHE A 4 19.84 12.12 -10.41
CA PHE A 4 20.16 11.49 -9.67
C PHE A 4 20.46 10.29 -9.93
N PHE A 5 21.14 10.06 -9.79
CA PHE A 5 21.94 8.96 -10.03
C PHE A 5 22.07 8.06 -8.86
N ILE A 6 21.06 7.98 -8.09
CA ILE A 6 21.05 7.06 -6.98
C ILE A 6 20.68 5.71 -7.53
N ASN A 7 21.55 4.75 -7.39
CA ASN A 7 21.29 3.39 -7.78
C ASN A 7 20.13 2.86 -6.97
N LYS A 8 19.20 2.20 -7.65
CA LYS A 8 18.00 1.67 -7.00
C LYS A 8 18.35 0.72 -5.85
N PHE A 9 19.34 -0.11 -6.03
CA PHE A 9 19.74 -1.06 -4.98
C PHE A 9 20.40 -0.35 -3.81
N TYR A 10 21.15 0.68 -4.07
CA TYR A 10 21.79 1.46 -3.03
C TYR A 10 20.75 2.15 -2.16
N LEU A 11 19.74 2.77 -2.80
CA LEU A 11 18.67 3.44 -2.10
C LEU A 11 17.88 2.45 -1.22
N SER A 12 17.59 1.27 -1.76
CA SER A 12 16.86 0.25 -1.02
C SER A 12 17.65 -0.24 0.20
N LYS A 13 18.96 -0.36 0.05
CA LYS A 13 19.82 -0.79 1.17
C LYS A 13 19.80 0.24 2.29
N ILE A 14 19.94 1.52 1.95
CA ILE A 14 19.92 2.59 2.94
C ILE A 14 18.58 2.65 3.64
N PHE A 15 17.50 2.53 2.87
CA PHE A 15 16.16 2.59 3.44
C PHE A 15 15.95 1.44 4.43
N ARG A 16 16.38 0.24 4.07
CA ARG A 16 16.25 -0.91 4.96
C ARG A 16 17.02 -0.72 6.25
N GLU A 17 18.23 -0.17 6.16
CA GLU A 17 19.05 0.06 7.34
C GLU A 17 18.44 1.11 8.27
N THR A 18 17.77 2.10 7.68
CA THR A 18 17.16 3.17 8.44
C THR A 18 15.83 2.77 9.05
N TYR A 19 14.99 2.08 8.28
CA TYR A 19 13.60 1.79 8.68
C TYR A 19 13.33 0.33 8.98
N GLY A 20 14.28 -0.55 8.72
CA GLY A 20 14.12 -1.99 8.97
C GLY A 20 13.21 -2.69 7.97
N THR A 21 12.89 -2.06 6.85
CA THR A 21 12.05 -2.65 5.82
C THR A 21 12.48 -2.16 4.45
N THR A 22 12.00 -2.79 3.39
CA THR A 22 12.31 -2.36 2.03
C THR A 22 11.45 -1.15 1.65
N VAL A 23 11.94 -0.37 0.68
CA VAL A 23 11.18 0.76 0.15
C VAL A 23 9.82 0.29 -0.36
N ASN A 24 9.80 -0.82 -1.09
CA ASN A 24 8.55 -1.33 -1.65
C ASN A 24 7.55 -1.71 -0.57
N ASN A 25 7.99 -2.41 0.46
CA ASN A 25 7.12 -2.79 1.56
C ASN A 25 6.61 -1.56 2.32
N TYR A 26 7.46 -0.57 2.49
CA TYR A 26 7.05 0.67 3.15
C TYR A 26 5.96 1.37 2.35
N LEU A 27 6.13 1.48 1.03
CA LEU A 27 5.13 2.12 0.18
C LEU A 27 3.81 1.37 0.19
N ILE A 28 3.86 0.04 0.16
CA ILE A 28 2.65 -0.78 0.24
C ILE A 28 1.94 -0.51 1.57
N SER A 29 2.66 -0.50 2.67
CA SER A 29 2.07 -0.22 3.98
C SER A 29 1.39 1.15 4.01
N LYS A 30 2.03 2.17 3.44
CA LYS A 30 1.45 3.51 3.37
C LYS A 30 0.17 3.52 2.55
N ARG A 31 0.17 2.85 1.41
CA ARG A 31 -1.00 2.77 0.55
C ARG A 31 -2.14 2.02 1.24
N ILE A 32 -1.82 0.95 1.94
CA ILE A 32 -2.84 0.19 2.67
C ILE A 32 -3.42 1.03 3.81
N THR A 33 -2.60 1.78 4.52
CA THR A 33 -3.08 2.69 5.57
C THR A 33 -4.07 3.70 5.00
N ARG A 34 -3.75 4.28 3.83
CA ARG A 34 -4.64 5.22 3.17
C ARG A 34 -5.93 4.52 2.73
N ALA A 35 -5.81 3.29 2.20
CA ALA A 35 -6.97 2.52 1.78
C ALA A 35 -7.91 2.25 2.95
N LYS A 36 -7.37 1.96 4.11
CA LYS A 36 -8.19 1.74 5.31
C LYS A 36 -9.02 2.98 5.63
N GLN A 37 -8.43 4.14 5.53
CA GLN A 37 -9.15 5.39 5.77
C GLN A 37 -10.30 5.56 4.77
N LEU A 38 -10.04 5.29 3.49
CA LEU A 38 -11.06 5.43 2.47
C LEU A 38 -12.17 4.40 2.64
N LEU A 39 -11.82 3.17 2.98
CA LEU A 39 -12.82 2.13 3.23
C LEU A 39 -13.71 2.46 4.42
N ARG A 40 -13.15 3.10 5.43
CA ARG A 40 -13.86 3.40 6.67
C ARG A 40 -14.69 4.66 6.56
N PHE A 41 -14.18 5.68 5.92
CA PHE A 41 -14.79 7.02 5.97
C PHE A 41 -15.47 7.46 4.68
N THR A 42 -15.48 6.64 3.64
CA THR A 42 -16.13 6.98 2.37
C THR A 42 -17.00 5.82 1.90
N ASP A 43 -17.83 6.11 0.90
CA ASP A 43 -18.66 5.09 0.25
C ASP A 43 -18.00 4.54 -1.02
N MET A 44 -16.73 4.81 -1.24
CA MET A 44 -16.02 4.32 -2.42
C MET A 44 -16.04 2.79 -2.43
N THR A 45 -16.17 2.22 -3.62
CA THR A 45 -16.09 0.77 -3.76
C THR A 45 -14.65 0.32 -3.49
N VAL A 46 -14.48 -0.97 -3.22
CA VAL A 46 -13.14 -1.54 -3.01
C VAL A 46 -12.25 -1.25 -4.23
N ASP A 47 -12.81 -1.40 -5.44
CA ASP A 47 -12.04 -1.12 -6.65
C ASP A 47 -11.63 0.34 -6.75
N GLU A 48 -12.52 1.25 -6.39
CA GLU A 48 -12.23 2.67 -6.39
C GLU A 48 -11.15 3.01 -5.38
N VAL A 49 -11.21 2.41 -4.20
CA VAL A 49 -10.20 2.61 -3.17
C VAL A 49 -8.83 2.14 -3.66
N GLY A 50 -8.79 0.96 -4.28
CA GLY A 50 -7.53 0.43 -4.83
C GLY A 50 -6.92 1.38 -5.84
N ALA A 51 -7.74 1.89 -6.76
CA ALA A 51 -7.28 2.84 -7.77
C ALA A 51 -6.79 4.14 -7.12
N ALA A 52 -7.51 4.62 -6.11
CA ALA A 52 -7.18 5.89 -5.46
C ALA A 52 -5.83 5.82 -4.74
N VAL A 53 -5.45 4.66 -4.25
CA VAL A 53 -4.17 4.51 -3.54
C VAL A 53 -3.06 4.00 -4.45
N GLY A 54 -3.29 3.97 -5.77
CA GLY A 54 -2.27 3.59 -6.73
C GLY A 54 -2.16 2.09 -6.97
N MET A 55 -3.16 1.31 -6.60
CA MET A 55 -3.22 -0.12 -6.84
C MET A 55 -4.43 -0.41 -7.72
N GLY A 56 -4.30 -0.11 -9.02
CA GLY A 56 -5.43 -0.19 -9.93
C GLY A 56 -5.93 -1.59 -10.25
N ASP A 57 -5.12 -2.62 -10.02
CA ASP A 57 -5.54 -4.00 -10.22
C ASP A 57 -6.25 -4.47 -8.94
N ALA A 58 -7.54 -4.74 -9.06
CA ALA A 58 -8.36 -5.12 -7.90
C ALA A 58 -7.84 -6.38 -7.22
N ASN A 59 -7.39 -7.36 -7.99
CA ASN A 59 -6.84 -8.58 -7.40
C ASN A 59 -5.56 -8.31 -6.63
N TYR A 60 -4.70 -7.50 -7.21
CA TYR A 60 -3.45 -7.12 -6.55
C TYR A 60 -3.72 -6.36 -5.26
N PHE A 61 -4.62 -5.37 -5.32
CA PHE A 61 -4.98 -4.58 -4.15
C PHE A 61 -5.53 -5.47 -3.03
N SER A 62 -6.46 -6.36 -3.35
CA SER A 62 -7.05 -7.24 -2.36
C SER A 62 -6.02 -8.15 -1.71
N ARG A 63 -5.10 -8.69 -2.51
CA ARG A 63 -4.05 -9.56 -1.96
C ARG A 63 -3.10 -8.80 -1.05
N MET A 64 -2.71 -7.60 -1.46
CA MET A 64 -1.81 -6.78 -0.65
C MET A 64 -2.47 -6.32 0.63
N PHE A 65 -3.74 -5.91 0.55
CA PHE A 65 -4.48 -5.52 1.74
C PHE A 65 -4.55 -6.67 2.74
N ARG A 66 -4.91 -7.85 2.25
CA ARG A 66 -5.01 -9.03 3.11
C ARG A 66 -3.66 -9.41 3.70
N LYS A 67 -2.60 -9.28 2.91
CA LYS A 67 -1.26 -9.58 3.39
C LYS A 67 -0.84 -8.68 4.54
N VAL A 68 -1.20 -7.41 4.47
CA VAL A 68 -0.82 -6.43 5.49
C VAL A 68 -1.77 -6.48 6.69
N GLU A 69 -3.08 -6.58 6.43
CA GLU A 69 -4.10 -6.46 7.48
C GLU A 69 -4.61 -7.80 7.99
N GLY A 70 -4.40 -8.88 7.27
CA GLY A 70 -4.87 -10.21 7.67
C GLY A 70 -6.28 -10.52 7.23
N ILE A 71 -7.04 -9.55 6.74
CA ILE A 71 -8.40 -9.74 6.22
C ILE A 71 -8.56 -8.98 4.92
N SER A 72 -9.59 -9.32 4.14
CA SER A 72 -9.83 -8.66 2.87
C SER A 72 -10.36 -7.24 3.09
N PRO A 73 -10.28 -6.37 2.07
CA PRO A 73 -10.86 -5.02 2.17
C PRO A 73 -12.36 -5.05 2.47
N ARG A 74 -13.09 -6.01 1.91
CA ARG A 74 -14.52 -6.14 2.18
C ARG A 74 -14.78 -6.49 3.62
N GLU A 75 -14.03 -7.42 4.15
CA GLU A 75 -14.16 -7.83 5.54
C GLU A 75 -13.83 -6.67 6.47
N TYR A 76 -12.81 -5.92 6.12
CA TYR A 76 -12.44 -4.75 6.90
C TYR A 76 -13.57 -3.74 6.96
N ARG A 77 -14.19 -3.46 5.80
CA ARG A 77 -15.31 -2.50 5.75
C ARG A 77 -16.50 -2.96 6.60
N LYS A 78 -16.76 -4.25 6.65
CA LYS A 78 -17.86 -4.79 7.44
C LYS A 78 -17.69 -4.58 8.93
N GLN A 79 -16.48 -4.34 9.39
CA GLN A 79 -16.21 -4.09 10.80
C GLN A 79 -16.62 -2.69 11.23
N TRP A 80 -16.89 -1.83 10.28
CA TRP A 80 -17.24 -0.43 10.51
C TRP A 80 -18.58 -0.10 9.90
#